data_49a17914af12a1ad4e9c5db47b93ab2b
#
_entry.id   49a17914af12a1ad4e9c5db47b93ab2b
#
_cell.length_a   1.000
_cell.length_b   1.000
_cell.length_c   1.000
_cell.angle_alpha   90.00
_cell.angle_beta   90.00
_cell.angle_gamma   90.00
#
_symmetry.space_group_name_H-M   'P 1'
#
loop_
_entity.id
_entity.type
_entity.pdbx_description
1 polymer ?
#
loop_
_entity_poly.entity_id
_entity_poly.type
_entity_poly.pdbx_seq_one_letter_code
_entity_poly.pdbx_strand_id
1 'polypeptide(L)'
;MSINKPMNTTLVQMRIFNNNTEKICSSLDRALFFFQTRCGIRSIKELNNSLMLVIVGTIFTNDEWFNSKRVHRILEAWYWAALFSGEFDKDQNAAMIRDLQNLIKIIKDSSQGIKWLRSMQDLVLKQTNFSDEDLLLMRKVDEDRYPKRNLRAAICQFLLSRSYTDMFDSEKIISVFGQDADSLEAHHIIPLGTVNTYGESTRKLRDNPGNICNSPLNFVLITKEANKAISDDPLNVYIQKITPAAKSALHITDYNAGADISKILEARYTLLLGDIQGRINNLLVGIETF
;
A
#
# COMPACT_ATOMS: atom_id res chain seq x y z
N MET A 1 52.61 -30.39 30.99
CA MET A 1 51.43 -30.62 30.14
C MET A 1 50.41 -29.53 30.39
N SER A 2 50.30 -28.56 29.51
CA SER A 2 49.33 -27.44 29.60
C SER A 2 48.04 -27.85 28.95
N ILE A 3 46.98 -27.93 29.72
CA ILE A 3 45.61 -28.23 29.25
C ILE A 3 45.08 -26.94 28.63
N ASN A 4 45.11 -26.86 27.31
CA ASN A 4 44.43 -25.79 26.56
C ASN A 4 42.92 -25.97 26.75
N LYS A 5 42.30 -25.08 27.52
CA LYS A 5 40.83 -25.00 27.76
C LYS A 5 40.09 -24.66 26.47
N PRO A 6 38.94 -25.35 26.20
CA PRO A 6 38.08 -25.01 25.06
C PRO A 6 37.16 -23.79 25.39
N MET A 7 37.74 -22.68 25.83
CA MET A 7 36.99 -21.51 26.29
C MET A 7 36.70 -20.50 25.17
N ASN A 8 37.19 -20.71 23.96
CA ASN A 8 37.06 -19.73 22.88
C ASN A 8 35.88 -19.97 21.94
N THR A 9 35.37 -21.19 21.85
CA THR A 9 34.34 -21.53 20.86
C THR A 9 32.97 -20.93 21.23
N THR A 10 32.55 -20.99 22.50
CA THR A 10 31.27 -20.49 22.96
C THR A 10 31.20 -18.95 22.90
N LEU A 11 32.28 -18.26 23.30
CA LEU A 11 32.37 -16.80 23.22
C LEU A 11 32.38 -16.30 21.76
N VAL A 12 33.09 -17.02 20.88
CA VAL A 12 33.08 -16.73 19.43
C VAL A 12 31.70 -16.97 18.83
N GLN A 13 31.04 -18.06 19.18
CA GLN A 13 29.66 -18.35 18.72
C GLN A 13 28.67 -17.31 19.25
N MET A 14 28.75 -16.92 20.53
CA MET A 14 27.91 -15.84 21.08
C MET A 14 28.16 -14.50 20.39
N ARG A 15 29.40 -14.13 20.11
CA ARG A 15 29.70 -12.89 19.35
C ARG A 15 29.15 -12.94 17.93
N ILE A 16 29.31 -14.06 17.22
CA ILE A 16 28.75 -14.25 15.86
C ILE A 16 27.23 -14.18 15.91
N PHE A 17 26.60 -14.80 16.90
CA PHE A 17 25.14 -14.76 17.08
C PHE A 17 24.69 -13.32 17.36
N ASN A 18 25.29 -12.61 18.29
CA ASN A 18 24.94 -11.23 18.63
C ASN A 18 25.14 -10.28 17.43
N ASN A 19 26.27 -10.36 16.72
CA ASN A 19 26.52 -9.53 15.55
C ASN A 19 25.51 -9.78 14.41
N ASN A 20 25.12 -11.03 14.19
CA ASN A 20 24.13 -11.37 13.20
C ASN A 20 22.71 -10.88 13.61
N THR A 21 22.39 -11.01 14.90
CA THR A 21 21.11 -10.51 15.45
C THR A 21 21.01 -9.00 15.30
N GLU A 22 22.04 -8.24 15.70
CA GLU A 22 22.07 -6.79 15.53
C GLU A 22 21.94 -6.38 14.06
N LYS A 23 22.64 -7.07 13.16
CA LYS A 23 22.55 -6.82 11.72
C LYS A 23 21.14 -7.08 11.18
N ILE A 24 20.50 -8.17 11.61
CA ILE A 24 19.12 -8.49 11.22
C ILE A 24 18.14 -7.43 11.76
N CYS A 25 18.22 -7.09 13.04
CA CYS A 25 17.36 -6.05 13.62
C CYS A 25 17.52 -4.72 12.87
N SER A 26 18.76 -4.27 12.68
CA SER A 26 19.02 -3.04 11.93
C SER A 26 18.46 -3.09 10.49
N SER A 27 18.57 -4.22 9.82
CA SER A 27 18.03 -4.36 8.45
C SER A 27 16.49 -4.33 8.41
N LEU A 28 15.83 -4.87 9.42
CA LEU A 28 14.37 -4.81 9.56
C LEU A 28 13.90 -3.38 9.89
N ASP A 29 14.63 -2.65 10.74
CA ASP A 29 14.35 -1.24 11.03
C ASP A 29 14.49 -0.38 9.76
N ARG A 30 15.53 -0.61 8.95
CA ARG A 30 15.71 0.03 7.65
C ARG A 30 14.58 -0.29 6.68
N ALA A 31 14.11 -1.53 6.67
CA ALA A 31 12.98 -1.94 5.84
C ALA A 31 11.68 -1.25 6.31
N LEU A 32 11.43 -1.19 7.61
CA LEU A 32 10.27 -0.47 8.15
C LEU A 32 10.34 1.02 7.80
N PHE A 33 11.50 1.65 7.97
CA PHE A 33 11.71 3.04 7.57
C PHE A 33 11.40 3.28 6.07
N PHE A 34 11.84 2.36 5.21
CA PHE A 34 11.50 2.41 3.78
C PHE A 34 9.98 2.37 3.55
N PHE A 35 9.28 1.43 4.18
CA PHE A 35 7.83 1.29 4.02
C PHE A 35 7.09 2.51 4.57
N GLN A 36 7.53 3.07 5.68
CA GLN A 36 6.94 4.28 6.28
C GLN A 36 7.11 5.50 5.37
N THR A 37 8.32 5.70 4.85
CA THR A 37 8.63 6.90 4.06
C THR A 37 8.15 6.86 2.63
N ARG A 38 7.85 5.67 2.07
CA ARG A 38 7.55 5.51 0.63
C ARG A 38 6.24 4.79 0.33
N CYS A 39 5.75 3.98 1.26
CA CYS A 39 4.66 3.06 0.96
C CYS A 39 3.40 3.28 1.82
N GLY A 40 3.31 4.39 2.56
CA GLY A 40 2.13 4.69 3.36
C GLY A 40 1.87 3.69 4.50
N ILE A 41 2.90 2.93 4.91
CA ILE A 41 2.85 1.98 6.02
C ILE A 41 3.24 2.70 7.30
N ARG A 42 2.45 2.61 8.36
CA ARG A 42 2.75 3.22 9.67
C ARG A 42 3.37 2.21 10.64
N SER A 43 3.00 0.95 10.50
CA SER A 43 3.52 -0.15 11.32
C SER A 43 3.58 -1.46 10.53
N ILE A 44 4.39 -2.41 10.99
CA ILE A 44 4.54 -3.75 10.38
C ILE A 44 3.18 -4.46 10.25
N LYS A 45 2.24 -4.21 11.15
CA LYS A 45 0.89 -4.82 11.14
C LYS A 45 0.05 -4.40 9.94
N GLU A 46 0.40 -3.31 9.29
CA GLU A 46 -0.29 -2.79 8.11
C GLU A 46 0.27 -3.35 6.78
N LEU A 47 1.38 -4.07 6.82
CA LEU A 47 1.89 -4.76 5.64
C LEU A 47 0.91 -5.83 5.18
N ASN A 48 0.50 -5.76 3.92
CA ASN A 48 -0.39 -6.74 3.32
C ASN A 48 0.20 -8.16 3.32
N ASN A 49 1.53 -8.24 3.26
CA ASN A 49 2.27 -9.49 3.36
C ASN A 49 3.60 -9.27 4.10
N SER A 50 3.79 -9.94 5.22
CA SER A 50 5.00 -9.83 6.05
C SER A 50 6.28 -10.31 5.35
N LEU A 51 6.18 -11.18 4.35
CA LEU A 51 7.35 -11.65 3.57
C LEU A 51 7.95 -10.51 2.73
N MET A 52 7.19 -9.47 2.40
CA MET A 52 7.75 -8.27 1.76
C MET A 52 8.75 -7.55 2.66
N LEU A 53 8.52 -7.55 3.99
CA LEU A 53 9.50 -7.03 4.96
C LEU A 53 10.80 -7.82 4.91
N VAL A 54 10.71 -9.15 4.79
CA VAL A 54 11.90 -10.03 4.69
C VAL A 54 12.71 -9.73 3.43
N ILE A 55 12.05 -9.53 2.29
CA ILE A 55 12.71 -9.16 1.03
C ILE A 55 13.49 -7.85 1.19
N VAL A 56 12.83 -6.79 1.63
CA VAL A 56 13.45 -5.47 1.78
C VAL A 56 14.54 -5.50 2.85
N GLY A 57 14.29 -6.15 3.98
CA GLY A 57 15.29 -6.34 5.04
C GLY A 57 16.53 -7.07 4.54
N THR A 58 16.35 -8.15 3.76
CA THR A 58 17.49 -8.88 3.17
C THR A 58 18.32 -7.99 2.24
N ILE A 59 17.68 -7.18 1.40
CA ILE A 59 18.38 -6.24 0.52
C ILE A 59 19.13 -5.17 1.33
N PHE A 60 18.53 -4.66 2.39
CA PHE A 60 19.11 -3.62 3.25
C PHE A 60 20.12 -4.13 4.30
N THR A 61 20.46 -5.42 4.29
CA THR A 61 21.67 -5.89 4.99
C THR A 61 22.95 -5.34 4.36
N ASN A 62 22.87 -4.87 3.11
CA ASN A 62 23.96 -4.21 2.41
C ASN A 62 23.82 -2.68 2.57
N ASP A 63 24.83 -2.04 3.19
CA ASP A 63 24.81 -0.61 3.49
C ASP A 63 24.81 0.28 2.23
N GLU A 64 25.52 -0.12 1.18
CA GLU A 64 25.53 0.61 -0.09
C GLU A 64 24.15 0.60 -0.74
N TRP A 65 23.44 -0.53 -0.68
CA TRP A 65 22.10 -0.65 -1.22
C TRP A 65 21.08 0.15 -0.41
N PHE A 66 21.20 0.15 0.91
CA PHE A 66 20.36 0.98 1.78
C PHE A 66 20.54 2.48 1.48
N ASN A 67 21.76 2.94 1.24
CA ASN A 67 22.04 4.34 0.95
C ASN A 67 21.79 4.74 -0.52
N SER A 68 21.45 3.78 -1.38
CA SER A 68 21.22 4.02 -2.81
C SER A 68 19.80 4.47 -3.13
N LYS A 69 19.64 5.72 -3.58
CA LYS A 69 18.35 6.22 -4.08
C LYS A 69 17.78 5.35 -5.20
N ARG A 70 18.65 4.78 -6.05
CA ARG A 70 18.27 3.88 -7.13
C ARG A 70 17.64 2.59 -6.57
N VAL A 71 18.23 1.97 -5.56
CA VAL A 71 17.69 0.76 -4.93
C VAL A 71 16.33 1.05 -4.31
N HIS A 72 16.16 2.17 -3.60
CA HIS A 72 14.87 2.57 -3.06
C HIS A 72 13.79 2.73 -4.15
N ARG A 73 14.14 3.28 -5.33
CA ARG A 73 13.20 3.38 -6.47
C ARG A 73 12.80 2.01 -7.01
N ILE A 74 13.75 1.08 -7.14
CA ILE A 74 13.50 -0.30 -7.57
C ILE A 74 12.53 -0.98 -6.60
N LEU A 75 12.81 -0.91 -5.31
CA LEU A 75 11.98 -1.53 -4.27
C LEU A 75 10.58 -0.93 -4.20
N GLU A 76 10.45 0.39 -4.35
CA GLU A 76 9.14 1.05 -4.37
C GLU A 76 8.32 0.65 -5.61
N ALA A 77 8.95 0.61 -6.79
CA ALA A 77 8.30 0.16 -8.02
C ALA A 77 7.83 -1.30 -7.90
N TRP A 78 8.71 -2.17 -7.37
CA TRP A 78 8.36 -3.56 -7.11
C TRP A 78 7.22 -3.69 -6.11
N TYR A 79 7.26 -2.96 -5.00
CA TYR A 79 6.25 -3.04 -3.96
C TYR A 79 4.84 -2.76 -4.52
N TRP A 80 4.69 -1.63 -5.23
CA TRP A 80 3.40 -1.28 -5.81
C TRP A 80 2.97 -2.24 -6.92
N ALA A 81 3.90 -2.67 -7.80
CA ALA A 81 3.60 -3.64 -8.83
C ALA A 81 3.18 -4.99 -8.24
N ALA A 82 3.90 -5.52 -7.25
CA ALA A 82 3.59 -6.78 -6.59
C ALA A 82 2.25 -6.73 -5.85
N LEU A 83 1.98 -5.61 -5.16
CA LEU A 83 0.77 -5.43 -4.37
C LEU A 83 -0.49 -5.37 -5.24
N PHE A 84 -0.45 -4.65 -6.36
CA PHE A 84 -1.62 -4.42 -7.21
C PHE A 84 -1.77 -5.40 -8.38
N SER A 85 -0.73 -6.16 -8.73
CA SER A 85 -0.85 -7.24 -9.71
C SER A 85 -1.46 -8.52 -9.13
N GLY A 86 -1.39 -8.70 -7.80
CA GLY A 86 -1.82 -9.92 -7.13
C GLY A 86 -0.91 -11.14 -7.35
N GLU A 87 0.21 -10.96 -8.06
CA GLU A 87 1.14 -12.06 -8.34
C GLU A 87 1.80 -12.61 -7.07
N PHE A 88 1.99 -11.75 -6.05
CA PHE A 88 2.55 -12.16 -4.77
C PHE A 88 1.59 -13.01 -3.93
N ASP A 89 0.28 -12.84 -4.11
CA ASP A 89 -0.74 -13.54 -3.33
C ASP A 89 -1.02 -14.98 -3.80
N LYS A 90 -0.54 -15.37 -4.99
CA LYS A 90 -0.80 -16.70 -5.57
C LYS A 90 -0.03 -17.81 -4.85
N ASP A 91 1.26 -17.60 -4.58
CA ASP A 91 2.15 -18.48 -3.82
C ASP A 91 3.21 -17.62 -3.13
N GLN A 92 2.93 -17.20 -1.91
CA GLN A 92 3.73 -16.20 -1.21
C GLN A 92 5.18 -16.63 -0.97
N ASN A 93 5.43 -17.91 -0.68
CA ASN A 93 6.78 -18.39 -0.42
C ASN A 93 7.61 -18.45 -1.71
N ALA A 94 7.05 -19.00 -2.77
CA ALA A 94 7.71 -19.03 -4.07
C ALA A 94 7.88 -17.61 -4.65
N ALA A 95 6.87 -16.75 -4.48
CA ALA A 95 6.93 -15.35 -4.87
C ALA A 95 8.05 -14.60 -4.14
N MET A 96 8.21 -14.80 -2.83
CA MET A 96 9.30 -14.20 -2.04
C MET A 96 10.67 -14.54 -2.62
N ILE A 97 10.93 -15.82 -2.90
CA ILE A 97 12.23 -16.26 -3.43
C ILE A 97 12.47 -15.70 -4.84
N ARG A 98 11.47 -15.83 -5.72
CA ARG A 98 11.51 -15.33 -7.10
C ARG A 98 11.76 -13.82 -7.13
N ASP A 99 11.00 -13.07 -6.34
CA ASP A 99 11.05 -11.61 -6.33
C ASP A 99 12.38 -11.11 -5.75
N LEU A 100 12.86 -11.71 -4.66
CA LEU A 100 14.18 -11.39 -4.09
C LEU A 100 15.29 -11.61 -5.12
N GLN A 101 15.29 -12.75 -5.83
CA GLN A 101 16.29 -13.05 -6.86
C GLN A 101 16.24 -12.03 -8.02
N ASN A 102 15.05 -11.68 -8.50
CA ASN A 102 14.89 -10.72 -9.58
C ASN A 102 15.28 -9.30 -9.14
N LEU A 103 14.93 -8.89 -7.93
CA LEU A 103 15.34 -7.60 -7.37
C LEU A 103 16.88 -7.50 -7.27
N ILE A 104 17.55 -8.54 -6.78
CA ILE A 104 19.02 -8.57 -6.73
C ILE A 104 19.62 -8.45 -8.14
N LYS A 105 19.04 -9.11 -9.16
CA LYS A 105 19.49 -8.97 -10.55
C LYS A 105 19.35 -7.52 -11.03
N ILE A 106 18.19 -6.89 -10.84
CA ILE A 106 17.96 -5.49 -11.23
C ILE A 106 18.90 -4.53 -10.49
N ILE A 107 19.16 -4.77 -9.21
CA ILE A 107 20.06 -3.93 -8.41
C ILE A 107 21.48 -4.00 -8.95
N LYS A 108 21.96 -5.20 -9.34
CA LYS A 108 23.29 -5.41 -9.90
C LYS A 108 23.41 -4.96 -11.36
N ASP A 109 22.38 -5.21 -12.16
CA ASP A 109 22.30 -4.87 -13.58
C ASP A 109 20.86 -4.64 -13.99
N SER A 110 20.46 -3.38 -14.23
CA SER A 110 19.09 -3.01 -14.58
C SER A 110 18.59 -3.67 -15.85
N SER A 111 19.47 -3.97 -16.81
CA SER A 111 19.08 -4.58 -18.09
C SER A 111 18.49 -5.97 -17.94
N GLN A 112 18.85 -6.70 -16.87
CA GLN A 112 18.48 -8.10 -16.70
C GLN A 112 17.12 -8.36 -16.07
N GLY A 113 16.55 -7.43 -15.30
CA GLY A 113 15.35 -7.70 -14.53
C GLY A 113 14.19 -6.75 -14.78
N ILE A 114 14.41 -5.65 -15.48
CA ILE A 114 13.42 -4.59 -15.70
C ILE A 114 12.17 -5.10 -16.42
N LYS A 115 12.33 -6.02 -17.37
CA LYS A 115 11.21 -6.62 -18.12
C LYS A 115 10.22 -7.36 -17.22
N TRP A 116 10.73 -8.08 -16.21
CA TRP A 116 9.89 -8.75 -15.22
C TRP A 116 9.07 -7.74 -14.40
N LEU A 117 9.69 -6.65 -13.97
CA LEU A 117 8.99 -5.63 -13.19
C LEU A 117 7.93 -4.89 -14.03
N ARG A 118 8.22 -4.66 -15.32
CA ARG A 118 7.24 -4.10 -16.27
C ARG A 118 6.07 -5.06 -16.51
N SER A 119 6.32 -6.38 -16.63
CA SER A 119 5.22 -7.34 -16.78
C SER A 119 4.28 -7.36 -15.56
N MET A 120 4.79 -7.13 -14.35
CA MET A 120 3.93 -6.94 -13.18
C MET A 120 3.16 -5.62 -13.23
N GLN A 121 3.76 -4.54 -13.72
CA GLN A 121 3.09 -3.25 -13.92
C GLN A 121 1.88 -3.36 -14.85
N ASP A 122 2.00 -4.15 -15.92
CA ASP A 122 0.92 -4.38 -16.89
C ASP A 122 -0.30 -5.09 -16.28
N LEU A 123 -0.09 -5.84 -15.20
CA LEU A 123 -1.14 -6.58 -14.47
C LEU A 123 -1.81 -5.78 -13.35
N VAL A 124 -1.32 -4.57 -13.06
CA VAL A 124 -1.84 -3.71 -11.98
C VAL A 124 -3.33 -3.45 -12.18
N LEU A 125 -4.15 -3.82 -11.19
CA LEU A 125 -5.61 -3.69 -11.15
C LEU A 125 -6.33 -4.31 -12.35
N LYS A 126 -5.75 -5.36 -12.96
CA LYS A 126 -6.31 -6.04 -14.13
C LYS A 126 -6.51 -7.55 -13.94
N GLN A 127 -6.22 -8.09 -12.76
CA GLN A 127 -6.36 -9.53 -12.50
C GLN A 127 -7.82 -9.90 -12.21
N THR A 128 -8.42 -10.69 -13.08
CA THR A 128 -9.84 -11.09 -13.06
C THR A 128 -10.36 -11.71 -11.76
N ASN A 129 -9.48 -12.33 -10.99
CA ASN A 129 -9.86 -12.95 -9.71
C ASN A 129 -9.31 -12.24 -8.49
N PHE A 130 -8.71 -11.06 -8.67
CA PHE A 130 -8.06 -10.32 -7.60
C PHE A 130 -8.47 -8.85 -7.55
N SER A 131 -8.40 -8.13 -8.68
CA SER A 131 -8.46 -6.68 -8.67
C SER A 131 -8.87 -6.06 -10.00
N ASP A 132 -9.59 -6.78 -10.85
CA ASP A 132 -10.06 -6.17 -12.10
C ASP A 132 -11.17 -5.13 -11.86
N GLU A 133 -11.47 -4.35 -12.89
CA GLU A 133 -12.49 -3.29 -12.82
C GLU A 133 -13.84 -3.81 -12.36
N ASP A 134 -14.30 -4.95 -12.91
CA ASP A 134 -15.60 -5.53 -12.58
C ASP A 134 -15.71 -5.94 -11.12
N LEU A 135 -14.62 -6.48 -10.53
CA LEU A 135 -14.57 -6.79 -9.11
C LEU A 135 -14.58 -5.53 -8.27
N LEU A 136 -13.76 -4.53 -8.63
CA LEU A 136 -13.67 -3.27 -7.90
C LEU A 136 -14.97 -2.47 -7.97
N LEU A 137 -15.70 -2.54 -9.07
CA LEU A 137 -17.01 -1.91 -9.25
C LEU A 137 -18.17 -2.78 -8.80
N MET A 138 -17.90 -3.92 -8.16
CA MET A 138 -18.90 -4.85 -7.64
C MET A 138 -19.87 -5.40 -8.70
N ARG A 139 -19.45 -5.45 -9.98
CA ARG A 139 -20.27 -5.96 -11.10
C ARG A 139 -20.36 -7.49 -11.14
N LYS A 140 -19.48 -8.19 -10.40
CA LYS A 140 -19.41 -9.67 -10.34
C LYS A 140 -19.96 -10.27 -9.07
N VAL A 141 -20.75 -9.54 -8.33
CA VAL A 141 -21.36 -9.99 -7.08
C VAL A 141 -22.27 -11.20 -7.28
N ASP A 142 -23.01 -11.25 -8.39
CA ASP A 142 -23.90 -12.37 -8.73
C ASP A 142 -23.13 -13.69 -9.00
N GLU A 143 -21.81 -13.62 -9.14
CA GLU A 143 -20.92 -14.77 -9.31
C GLU A 143 -20.20 -15.14 -8.00
N ASP A 144 -20.66 -14.65 -6.84
CA ASP A 144 -20.04 -14.81 -5.52
C ASP A 144 -18.55 -14.38 -5.48
N ARG A 145 -18.18 -13.42 -6.34
CA ARG A 145 -16.83 -12.87 -6.40
C ARG A 145 -16.77 -11.50 -5.74
N TYR A 146 -15.82 -11.36 -4.86
CA TYR A 146 -15.60 -10.12 -4.10
C TYR A 146 -14.13 -9.70 -4.19
N PRO A 147 -13.83 -8.38 -4.15
CA PRO A 147 -12.46 -7.91 -4.04
C PRO A 147 -11.77 -8.50 -2.81
N LYS A 148 -10.52 -8.86 -2.94
CA LYS A 148 -9.72 -9.34 -1.81
C LYS A 148 -9.65 -8.27 -0.72
N ARG A 149 -9.76 -8.70 0.55
CA ARG A 149 -9.79 -7.78 1.71
C ARG A 149 -8.55 -6.89 1.81
N ASN A 150 -7.39 -7.40 1.44
CA ASN A 150 -6.13 -6.66 1.45
C ASN A 150 -6.07 -5.55 0.38
N LEU A 151 -6.87 -5.63 -0.69
CA LEU A 151 -6.87 -4.64 -1.77
C LEU A 151 -7.34 -3.27 -1.29
N ARG A 152 -8.35 -3.21 -0.40
CA ARG A 152 -8.79 -1.95 0.22
C ARG A 152 -7.64 -1.29 1.00
N ALA A 153 -6.93 -2.08 1.83
CA ALA A 153 -5.79 -1.58 2.58
C ALA A 153 -4.68 -1.08 1.63
N ALA A 154 -4.39 -1.82 0.56
CA ALA A 154 -3.42 -1.44 -0.45
C ALA A 154 -3.75 -0.09 -1.12
N ILE A 155 -5.00 0.11 -1.53
CA ILE A 155 -5.47 1.37 -2.13
C ILE A 155 -5.31 2.52 -1.12
N CYS A 156 -5.77 2.33 0.12
CA CYS A 156 -5.64 3.35 1.16
C CYS A 156 -4.17 3.69 1.46
N GLN A 157 -3.28 2.71 1.50
CA GLN A 157 -1.83 2.92 1.68
C GLN A 157 -1.21 3.69 0.52
N PHE A 158 -1.56 3.33 -0.71
CA PHE A 158 -1.08 4.05 -1.89
C PHE A 158 -1.49 5.51 -1.84
N LEU A 159 -2.77 5.80 -1.59
CA LEU A 159 -3.27 7.17 -1.49
C LEU A 159 -2.59 7.94 -0.35
N LEU A 160 -2.39 7.32 0.82
CA LEU A 160 -1.66 7.94 1.93
C LEU A 160 -0.20 8.24 1.54
N SER A 161 0.47 7.36 0.80
CA SER A 161 1.83 7.58 0.33
C SER A 161 1.97 8.76 -0.66
N ARG A 162 0.86 9.18 -1.28
CA ARG A 162 0.81 10.32 -2.21
C ARG A 162 0.67 11.66 -1.50
N SER A 163 0.04 11.67 -0.32
CA SER A 163 -0.13 12.88 0.47
C SER A 163 -0.27 12.52 1.95
N TYR A 164 0.62 13.07 2.75
CA TYR A 164 0.58 12.97 4.22
C TYR A 164 -0.07 14.22 4.84
N THR A 165 -1.03 14.84 4.16
CA THR A 165 -1.74 16.01 4.67
C THR A 165 -3.18 15.65 5.06
N ASP A 166 -3.73 16.35 6.04
CA ASP A 166 -5.12 16.19 6.45
C ASP A 166 -6.07 16.58 5.29
N MET A 167 -7.22 15.95 5.25
CA MET A 167 -8.21 16.15 4.18
C MET A 167 -8.74 17.60 4.14
N PHE A 168 -8.90 18.23 5.30
CA PHE A 168 -9.50 19.57 5.42
C PHE A 168 -8.47 20.68 5.75
N ASP A 169 -7.26 20.31 6.12
CA ASP A 169 -6.20 21.23 6.52
C ASP A 169 -4.89 20.87 5.81
N SER A 170 -4.51 21.67 4.81
CA SER A 170 -3.27 21.47 4.05
C SER A 170 -2.00 21.72 4.86
N GLU A 171 -2.09 22.43 5.98
CA GLU A 171 -0.94 22.72 6.86
C GLU A 171 -0.72 21.59 7.89
N LYS A 172 -1.74 20.78 8.14
CA LYS A 172 -1.66 19.67 9.08
C LYS A 172 -1.05 18.43 8.39
N ILE A 173 0.17 18.08 8.79
CA ILE A 173 0.87 16.87 8.32
C ILE A 173 0.42 15.66 9.16
N ILE A 174 0.04 14.59 8.49
CA ILE A 174 -0.27 13.31 9.11
C ILE A 174 1.04 12.61 9.50
N SER A 175 1.26 12.41 10.79
CA SER A 175 2.43 11.67 11.28
C SER A 175 2.26 10.17 11.03
N VAL A 176 3.30 9.56 10.45
CA VAL A 176 3.35 8.11 10.20
C VAL A 176 4.41 7.40 11.06
N PHE A 177 5.15 8.15 11.90
CA PHE A 177 6.30 7.63 12.64
C PHE A 177 6.03 7.46 14.12
N GLY A 178 6.52 6.34 14.69
CA GLY A 178 6.65 6.12 16.10
C GLY A 178 5.34 6.08 16.88
N GLN A 179 5.41 6.46 18.15
CA GLN A 179 4.26 6.49 19.06
C GLN A 179 3.33 7.69 18.80
N ASP A 180 3.84 8.70 18.10
CA ASP A 180 3.12 9.91 17.74
C ASP A 180 2.40 9.78 16.38
N ALA A 181 2.33 8.56 15.83
CA ALA A 181 1.60 8.32 14.60
C ALA A 181 0.11 8.63 14.77
N ASP A 182 -0.43 9.45 13.88
CA ASP A 182 -1.85 9.80 13.90
C ASP A 182 -2.75 8.57 13.80
N SER A 183 -3.83 8.57 14.60
CA SER A 183 -4.88 7.55 14.46
C SER A 183 -5.69 7.84 13.20
N LEU A 184 -5.52 6.99 12.18
CA LEU A 184 -6.29 7.07 10.94
C LEU A 184 -7.43 6.08 10.95
N GLU A 185 -8.56 6.51 10.40
CA GLU A 185 -9.77 5.72 10.25
C GLU A 185 -10.07 5.50 8.76
N ALA A 186 -10.49 4.27 8.41
CA ALA A 186 -10.97 3.99 7.07
C ALA A 186 -12.38 4.57 6.91
N HIS A 187 -12.51 5.55 6.04
CA HIS A 187 -13.75 6.28 5.80
C HIS A 187 -14.32 5.96 4.42
N HIS A 188 -15.65 5.82 4.33
CA HIS A 188 -16.35 5.73 3.06
C HIS A 188 -16.48 7.13 2.45
N ILE A 189 -15.94 7.34 1.25
CA ILE A 189 -16.07 8.62 0.53
C ILE A 189 -17.55 8.95 0.29
N ILE A 190 -18.33 7.94 -0.08
CA ILE A 190 -19.80 8.03 -0.12
C ILE A 190 -20.29 7.40 1.17
N PRO A 191 -20.72 8.21 2.17
CA PRO A 191 -21.10 7.69 3.47
C PRO A 191 -22.31 6.77 3.40
N LEU A 192 -22.27 5.68 4.16
CA LEU A 192 -23.36 4.68 4.18
C LEU A 192 -24.71 5.27 4.61
N GLY A 193 -24.71 6.28 5.47
CA GLY A 193 -25.93 6.95 5.91
C GLY A 193 -26.67 7.68 4.79
N THR A 194 -25.98 8.07 3.72
CA THR A 194 -26.57 8.82 2.59
C THR A 194 -27.22 7.92 1.52
N VAL A 195 -26.88 6.62 1.54
CA VAL A 195 -27.43 5.62 0.60
C VAL A 195 -28.38 4.65 1.28
N ASN A 196 -28.71 4.91 2.53
CA ASN A 196 -29.58 4.07 3.34
C ASN A 196 -31.03 4.24 2.89
N THR A 197 -31.70 3.14 2.59
CA THR A 197 -33.18 3.16 2.35
C THR A 197 -33.94 3.09 3.67
N TYR A 198 -35.18 3.57 3.67
CA TYR A 198 -36.02 3.55 4.86
C TYR A 198 -36.15 2.11 5.40
N GLY A 199 -35.79 1.91 6.67
CA GLY A 199 -35.84 0.61 7.34
C GLY A 199 -34.55 -0.23 7.26
N GLU A 200 -33.54 0.20 6.52
CA GLU A 200 -32.20 -0.41 6.55
C GLU A 200 -31.30 0.23 7.62
N SER A 201 -30.42 -0.56 8.22
CA SER A 201 -29.39 -0.03 9.10
C SER A 201 -28.05 0.09 8.35
N THR A 202 -27.28 1.13 8.64
CA THR A 202 -25.91 1.28 8.11
C THR A 202 -25.01 0.08 8.44
N ARG A 203 -25.33 -0.66 9.52
CA ARG A 203 -24.66 -1.91 9.87
C ARG A 203 -24.92 -2.99 8.83
N LYS A 204 -26.19 -3.20 8.40
CA LYS A 204 -26.50 -4.18 7.36
C LYS A 204 -25.83 -3.86 6.03
N LEU A 205 -25.77 -2.57 5.66
CA LEU A 205 -25.04 -2.15 4.46
C LEU A 205 -23.53 -2.47 4.59
N ARG A 206 -22.95 -2.18 5.76
CA ARG A 206 -21.51 -2.44 6.01
C ARG A 206 -21.19 -3.93 5.98
N ASP A 207 -22.06 -4.77 6.50
CA ASP A 207 -21.88 -6.21 6.58
C ASP A 207 -22.19 -6.94 5.25
N ASN A 208 -22.76 -6.24 4.26
CA ASN A 208 -23.05 -6.79 2.94
C ASN A 208 -21.85 -6.64 1.99
N PRO A 209 -21.04 -7.70 1.76
CA PRO A 209 -19.86 -7.60 0.91
C PRO A 209 -20.21 -7.30 -0.56
N GLY A 210 -21.44 -7.55 -0.99
CA GLY A 210 -21.94 -7.28 -2.33
C GLY A 210 -22.44 -5.86 -2.56
N ASN A 211 -22.52 -5.03 -1.51
CA ASN A 211 -22.98 -3.65 -1.67
C ASN A 211 -21.86 -2.80 -2.31
N ILE A 212 -22.19 -2.05 -3.36
CA ILE A 212 -21.25 -1.19 -4.09
C ILE A 212 -20.55 -0.17 -3.18
N CYS A 213 -21.20 0.28 -2.12
CA CYS A 213 -20.62 1.19 -1.13
C CYS A 213 -19.41 0.56 -0.38
N ASN A 214 -19.31 -0.78 -0.36
CA ASN A 214 -18.20 -1.52 0.22
C ASN A 214 -17.08 -1.79 -0.78
N SER A 215 -17.18 -1.28 -2.01
CA SER A 215 -16.08 -1.32 -2.96
C SER A 215 -14.79 -0.76 -2.33
N PRO A 216 -13.64 -1.41 -2.53
CA PRO A 216 -12.34 -0.86 -2.14
C PRO A 216 -12.09 0.56 -2.65
N LEU A 217 -12.70 0.93 -3.78
CA LEU A 217 -12.63 2.27 -4.36
C LEU A 217 -13.36 3.33 -3.53
N ASN A 218 -14.28 2.96 -2.66
CA ASN A 218 -15.03 3.89 -1.82
C ASN A 218 -14.33 4.22 -0.48
N PHE A 219 -13.05 3.88 -0.32
CA PHE A 219 -12.35 4.09 0.94
C PHE A 219 -11.15 5.01 0.82
N VAL A 220 -10.91 5.76 1.89
CA VAL A 220 -9.71 6.55 2.17
C VAL A 220 -9.34 6.41 3.64
N LEU A 221 -8.06 6.64 3.97
CA LEU A 221 -7.62 6.84 5.35
C LEU A 221 -7.65 8.34 5.65
N ILE A 222 -8.34 8.71 6.72
CA ILE A 222 -8.44 10.10 7.19
C ILE A 222 -8.20 10.18 8.69
N THR A 223 -7.87 11.35 9.19
CA THR A 223 -7.74 11.59 10.62
C THR A 223 -9.10 11.45 11.31
N LYS A 224 -9.06 11.14 12.60
CA LYS A 224 -10.27 11.04 13.42
C LYS A 224 -11.04 12.37 13.48
N GLU A 225 -10.32 13.48 13.46
CA GLU A 225 -10.88 14.82 13.41
C GLU A 225 -11.62 15.06 12.10
N ALA A 226 -11.00 14.72 10.96
CA ALA A 226 -11.65 14.81 9.65
C ALA A 226 -12.90 13.93 9.58
N ASN A 227 -12.83 12.68 10.10
CA ASN A 227 -13.98 11.78 10.13
C ASN A 227 -15.15 12.35 10.94
N LYS A 228 -14.87 12.95 12.11
CA LYS A 228 -15.88 13.64 12.91
C LYS A 228 -16.46 14.86 12.21
N ALA A 229 -15.64 15.62 11.47
CA ALA A 229 -16.11 16.81 10.75
C ALA A 229 -16.99 16.48 9.55
N ILE A 230 -16.85 15.28 8.96
CA ILE A 230 -17.77 14.78 7.92
C ILE A 230 -19.06 14.33 8.55
N SER A 231 -19.01 13.61 9.68
CA SER A 231 -20.19 12.98 10.31
C SER A 231 -21.00 12.17 9.29
N ASP A 232 -22.26 12.53 9.06
CA ASP A 232 -23.17 11.92 8.08
C ASP A 232 -23.43 12.84 6.88
N ASP A 233 -22.60 13.89 6.68
CA ASP A 233 -22.73 14.79 5.54
C ASP A 233 -22.57 14.00 4.22
N PRO A 234 -23.48 14.16 3.24
CA PRO A 234 -23.29 13.52 1.94
C PRO A 234 -22.09 14.12 1.19
N LEU A 235 -21.51 13.34 0.26
CA LEU A 235 -20.31 13.72 -0.47
C LEU A 235 -20.41 15.11 -1.10
N ASN A 236 -21.51 15.42 -1.76
CA ASN A 236 -21.72 16.72 -2.41
C ASN A 236 -21.72 17.92 -1.44
N VAL A 237 -21.91 17.69 -0.14
CA VAL A 237 -21.83 18.71 0.91
C VAL A 237 -20.40 18.84 1.42
N TYR A 238 -19.81 17.75 1.90
CA TYR A 238 -18.49 17.85 2.52
C TYR A 238 -17.34 17.99 1.52
N ILE A 239 -17.53 17.62 0.24
CA ILE A 239 -16.53 17.78 -0.81
C ILE A 239 -16.04 19.22 -0.96
N GLN A 240 -16.91 20.20 -0.68
CA GLN A 240 -16.57 21.62 -0.73
C GLN A 240 -15.58 22.03 0.37
N LYS A 241 -15.51 21.26 1.45
CA LYS A 241 -14.59 21.49 2.58
C LYS A 241 -13.23 20.87 2.35
N ILE A 242 -13.12 19.91 1.40
CA ILE A 242 -11.85 19.20 1.10
C ILE A 242 -10.89 20.14 0.39
N THR A 243 -9.63 20.18 0.83
CA THR A 243 -8.60 20.98 0.16
C THR A 243 -8.37 20.50 -1.27
N PRO A 244 -8.02 21.39 -2.22
CA PRO A 244 -7.73 20.99 -3.60
C PRO A 244 -6.63 19.94 -3.69
N ALA A 245 -5.59 20.06 -2.85
CA ALA A 245 -4.50 19.09 -2.78
C ALA A 245 -5.00 17.69 -2.35
N ALA A 246 -5.84 17.63 -1.32
CA ALA A 246 -6.43 16.37 -0.85
C ALA A 246 -7.40 15.78 -1.87
N LYS A 247 -8.25 16.59 -2.53
CA LYS A 247 -9.11 16.11 -3.62
C LYS A 247 -8.29 15.39 -4.71
N SER A 248 -7.21 16.03 -5.15
CA SER A 248 -6.31 15.47 -6.17
C SER A 248 -5.64 14.18 -5.69
N ALA A 249 -5.01 14.20 -4.50
CA ALA A 249 -4.26 13.06 -3.96
C ALA A 249 -5.16 11.85 -3.64
N LEU A 250 -6.41 12.08 -3.23
CA LEU A 250 -7.36 11.05 -2.88
C LEU A 250 -8.27 10.65 -4.05
N HIS A 251 -8.09 11.25 -5.22
CA HIS A 251 -8.93 11.05 -6.42
C HIS A 251 -10.43 11.26 -6.13
N ILE A 252 -10.74 12.33 -5.40
CA ILE A 252 -12.12 12.74 -5.12
C ILE A 252 -12.45 13.90 -6.07
N THR A 253 -13.24 13.61 -7.10
CA THR A 253 -13.67 14.62 -8.07
C THR A 253 -14.97 15.30 -7.61
N ASP A 254 -15.25 16.49 -8.14
CA ASP A 254 -16.49 17.19 -7.84
C ASP A 254 -17.66 16.46 -8.51
N TYR A 255 -18.65 16.07 -7.71
CA TYR A 255 -19.88 15.41 -8.15
C TYR A 255 -21.11 16.23 -7.79
N ASN A 256 -22.08 16.23 -8.69
CA ASN A 256 -23.37 16.84 -8.43
C ASN A 256 -24.21 16.00 -7.47
N ALA A 257 -25.13 16.65 -6.75
CA ALA A 257 -26.14 15.96 -5.95
C ALA A 257 -26.91 14.97 -6.83
N GLY A 258 -27.02 13.71 -6.36
CA GLY A 258 -27.69 12.64 -7.11
C GLY A 258 -26.85 11.92 -8.17
N ALA A 259 -25.52 12.15 -8.21
CA ALA A 259 -24.65 11.36 -9.07
C ALA A 259 -24.72 9.87 -8.69
N ASP A 260 -24.77 9.01 -9.72
CA ASP A 260 -24.74 7.55 -9.54
C ASP A 260 -23.42 7.11 -8.93
N ILE A 261 -23.49 6.32 -7.85
CA ILE A 261 -22.34 5.77 -7.15
C ILE A 261 -21.42 5.02 -8.11
N SER A 262 -21.95 4.21 -9.01
CA SER A 262 -21.17 3.46 -10.00
C SER A 262 -20.31 4.37 -10.84
N LYS A 263 -20.84 5.50 -11.32
CA LYS A 263 -20.11 6.48 -12.11
C LYS A 263 -18.99 7.18 -11.31
N ILE A 264 -19.26 7.46 -10.05
CA ILE A 264 -18.25 8.03 -9.13
C ILE A 264 -17.08 7.06 -8.99
N LEU A 265 -17.36 5.79 -8.75
CA LEU A 265 -16.34 4.77 -8.56
C LEU A 265 -15.61 4.41 -9.86
N GLU A 266 -16.28 4.43 -11.02
CA GLU A 266 -15.66 4.27 -12.35
C GLU A 266 -14.62 5.36 -12.62
N ALA A 267 -15.00 6.62 -12.42
CA ALA A 267 -14.08 7.73 -12.57
C ALA A 267 -12.87 7.59 -11.62
N ARG A 268 -13.14 7.18 -10.37
CA ARG A 268 -12.09 6.98 -9.39
C ARG A 268 -11.17 5.80 -9.72
N TYR A 269 -11.72 4.70 -10.26
CA TYR A 269 -10.93 3.58 -10.75
C TYR A 269 -9.93 4.02 -11.83
N THR A 270 -10.42 4.77 -12.81
CA THR A 270 -9.60 5.27 -13.93
C THR A 270 -8.45 6.15 -13.44
N LEU A 271 -8.73 7.08 -12.52
CA LEU A 271 -7.72 7.97 -11.94
C LEU A 271 -6.70 7.17 -11.12
N LEU A 272 -7.15 6.25 -10.28
CA LEU A 272 -6.30 5.43 -9.43
C LEU A 272 -5.39 4.51 -10.26
N LEU A 273 -5.93 3.84 -11.27
CA LEU A 273 -5.16 2.99 -12.18
C LEU A 273 -4.06 3.80 -12.88
N GLY A 274 -4.42 4.97 -13.41
CA GLY A 274 -3.48 5.87 -14.06
C GLY A 274 -2.36 6.36 -13.12
N ASP A 275 -2.72 6.69 -11.87
CA ASP A 275 -1.73 7.16 -10.88
C ASP A 275 -0.79 6.03 -10.44
N ILE A 276 -1.31 4.84 -10.15
CA ILE A 276 -0.48 3.69 -9.76
C ILE A 276 0.48 3.31 -10.90
N GLN A 277 -0.02 3.16 -12.12
CA GLN A 277 0.81 2.83 -13.27
C GLN A 277 1.81 3.95 -13.59
N GLY A 278 1.38 5.19 -13.51
CA GLY A 278 2.25 6.37 -13.69
C GLY A 278 3.34 6.44 -12.64
N ARG A 279 3.04 6.17 -11.37
CA ARG A 279 4.03 6.12 -10.29
C ARG A 279 5.08 5.05 -10.55
N ILE A 280 4.66 3.82 -10.86
CA ILE A 280 5.58 2.73 -11.17
C ILE A 280 6.46 3.09 -12.36
N ASN A 281 5.86 3.59 -13.45
CA ASN A 281 6.60 3.99 -14.64
C ASN A 281 7.66 5.06 -14.35
N ASN A 282 7.29 6.12 -13.62
CA ASN A 282 8.22 7.18 -13.23
C ASN A 282 9.40 6.67 -12.38
N LEU A 283 9.14 5.67 -11.53
CA LEU A 283 10.19 5.02 -10.76
C LEU A 283 11.13 4.22 -11.67
N LEU A 284 10.58 3.49 -12.65
CA LEU A 284 11.35 2.66 -13.57
C LEU A 284 12.19 3.48 -14.56
N VAL A 285 11.63 4.53 -15.15
CA VAL A 285 12.36 5.45 -16.03
C VAL A 285 13.60 6.01 -15.32
N GLY A 286 13.49 6.38 -14.05
CA GLY A 286 14.64 6.84 -13.27
C GLY A 286 15.68 5.75 -12.94
N ILE A 287 15.44 4.48 -13.27
CA ILE A 287 16.38 3.35 -13.11
C ILE A 287 17.11 3.09 -14.43
N GLU A 288 16.44 3.26 -15.56
CA GLU A 288 16.98 3.01 -16.91
C GLU A 288 17.98 4.09 -17.35
N THR A 289 17.96 5.27 -16.72
CA THR A 289 18.83 6.42 -17.04
C THR A 289 20.14 6.45 -16.25
N PHE A 290 20.38 5.48 -15.41
CA PHE A 290 21.61 5.29 -14.66
C PHE A 290 22.27 3.97 -15.09
#